data_bc04a5a7c2b2e66e35657713a4c8b8b1
#
_entry.id   bc04a5a7c2b2e66e35657713a4c8b8b1
#
_cell.length_a   1.000
_cell.length_b   1.000
_cell.length_c   1.000
_cell.angle_alpha   90.00
_cell.angle_beta   90.00
_cell.angle_gamma   90.00
#
_symmetry.space_group_name_H-M   'P 1'
#
loop_
_entity.id
_entity.type
_entity.pdbx_description
1 polymer ?
#
loop_
_entity_poly.entity_id
_entity_poly.type
_entity_poly.pdbx_seq_one_letter_code
_entity_poly.pdbx_strand_id
1 'polypeptide(L)'
;MKKTKQVMALLLALVMVVSMMPSNVQFVAATAAEDKIELGDETWSADGQAYTFSDVTVSFKSDQKIFCISVDNGGYFKLPKKIDLGNMSSSSDRMNGLTKSGEYTSSLSGDEELSSMTVIGSDITDEQIKNFLTQVVFYTGTTDQTVKQTISVVANSCSLPDGNSTAMAIDGKLHFYKYVEFPSGDNTSTWATAYKEAKKSVFEGLKGYLATITSENEEKYLYSSLGCDLQAWIGGARTLLPRDGYDGFVRDYR
;
A
#
# COMPACT_ATOMS: atom_id res chain seq x y z
N MET A 1 23.30 -42.12 -20.83
CA MET A 1 23.29 -41.35 -19.57
C MET A 1 22.93 -39.90 -19.90
N LYS A 2 21.69 -39.51 -19.75
CA LYS A 2 21.21 -38.14 -19.96
C LYS A 2 21.26 -37.42 -18.62
N LYS A 3 22.09 -36.38 -18.50
CA LYS A 3 22.15 -35.51 -17.33
C LYS A 3 21.02 -34.51 -17.43
N THR A 4 20.03 -34.67 -16.57
CA THR A 4 18.94 -33.71 -16.35
C THR A 4 19.52 -32.50 -15.63
N LYS A 5 19.56 -31.35 -16.32
CA LYS A 5 19.86 -30.06 -15.68
C LYS A 5 18.59 -29.60 -14.95
N GLN A 6 18.60 -29.68 -13.65
CA GLN A 6 17.62 -28.96 -12.80
C GLN A 6 17.98 -27.48 -12.85
N VAL A 7 17.10 -26.70 -13.45
CA VAL A 7 17.11 -25.24 -13.33
C VAL A 7 16.50 -24.92 -11.99
N MET A 8 17.35 -24.63 -11.03
CA MET A 8 16.94 -24.10 -9.74
C MET A 8 16.62 -22.62 -9.96
N ALA A 9 15.36 -22.23 -9.96
CA ALA A 9 14.94 -20.85 -9.94
C ALA A 9 15.31 -20.26 -8.57
N LEU A 10 16.38 -19.49 -8.56
CA LEU A 10 16.82 -18.75 -7.38
C LEU A 10 15.89 -17.53 -7.25
N LEU A 11 15.01 -17.58 -6.27
CA LEU A 11 14.22 -16.44 -5.84
C LEU A 11 15.19 -15.48 -5.14
N LEU A 12 15.72 -14.50 -5.87
CA LEU A 12 16.57 -13.47 -5.30
C LEU A 12 15.66 -12.40 -4.68
N ALA A 13 15.34 -12.55 -3.40
CA ALA A 13 14.92 -11.43 -2.59
C ALA A 13 16.19 -10.59 -2.35
N LEU A 14 16.36 -9.52 -3.12
CA LEU A 14 17.48 -8.60 -2.95
C LEU A 14 17.19 -7.71 -1.73
N VAL A 15 17.64 -8.14 -0.57
CA VAL A 15 17.79 -7.26 0.58
C VAL A 15 19.11 -6.52 0.38
N MET A 16 19.06 -5.28 -0.08
CA MET A 16 20.24 -4.42 -0.08
C MET A 16 20.54 -3.98 1.35
N VAL A 17 21.52 -4.63 1.96
CA VAL A 17 22.16 -4.13 3.17
C VAL A 17 23.20 -3.11 2.72
N VAL A 18 22.87 -1.83 2.79
CA VAL A 18 23.84 -0.75 2.63
C VAL A 18 24.62 -0.64 3.94
N SER A 19 25.84 -1.17 3.95
CA SER A 19 26.77 -1.03 5.07
C SER A 19 27.58 0.25 4.88
N MET A 20 27.49 1.13 5.85
CA MET A 20 28.40 2.24 6.24
C MET A 20 27.73 3.62 6.39
N MET A 21 26.59 3.67 7.07
CA MET A 21 26.19 4.88 7.80
C MET A 21 25.46 4.44 9.07
N PRO A 22 25.27 5.27 10.09
CA PRO A 22 24.37 4.96 11.19
C PRO A 22 22.93 5.06 10.65
N SER A 23 22.61 4.23 9.67
CA SER A 23 21.31 4.23 9.01
C SER A 23 20.39 3.30 9.75
N ASN A 24 19.56 3.90 10.58
CA ASN A 24 18.41 3.24 11.16
C ASN A 24 17.25 3.12 10.15
N VAL A 25 17.53 3.24 8.85
CA VAL A 25 16.53 3.17 7.78
C VAL A 25 16.72 1.87 7.00
N GLN A 26 15.68 1.09 6.93
CA GLN A 26 15.63 -0.12 6.11
C GLN A 26 14.72 0.14 4.92
N PHE A 27 15.22 -0.10 3.72
CA PHE A 27 14.43 0.01 2.49
C PHE A 27 13.88 -1.36 2.13
N VAL A 28 12.58 -1.43 1.92
CA VAL A 28 11.90 -2.62 1.42
C VAL A 28 11.22 -2.24 0.11
N ALA A 29 11.76 -2.75 -1.00
CA ALA A 29 11.06 -2.71 -2.28
C ALA A 29 10.42 -4.08 -2.50
N ALA A 30 9.10 -4.14 -2.46
CA ALA A 30 8.36 -5.34 -2.85
C ALA A 30 7.77 -5.10 -4.24
N THR A 31 8.29 -5.80 -5.24
CA THR A 31 7.80 -5.70 -6.60
C THR A 31 7.11 -7.01 -6.99
N ALA A 32 5.97 -6.93 -7.67
CA ALA A 32 5.50 -8.04 -8.48
C ALA A 32 6.56 -8.34 -9.56
N ALA A 33 6.68 -9.58 -10.02
CA ALA A 33 7.85 -10.12 -10.74
C ALA A 33 8.37 -9.32 -11.97
N GLU A 34 7.71 -8.23 -12.37
CA GLU A 34 8.07 -7.41 -13.53
C GLU A 34 7.80 -5.90 -13.35
N ASP A 35 7.03 -5.47 -12.31
CA ASP A 35 6.89 -4.08 -11.97
C ASP A 35 7.93 -3.72 -10.92
N LYS A 36 8.63 -2.60 -11.13
CA LYS A 36 9.79 -2.29 -10.33
C LYS A 36 9.86 -0.80 -10.03
N ILE A 37 10.01 -0.47 -8.76
CA ILE A 37 10.51 0.83 -8.30
C ILE A 37 11.64 0.53 -7.31
N GLU A 38 12.82 1.03 -7.61
CA GLU A 38 13.99 0.94 -6.73
C GLU A 38 14.48 2.33 -6.43
N LEU A 39 14.66 2.62 -5.15
CA LEU A 39 15.32 3.82 -4.65
C LEU A 39 16.81 3.47 -4.50
N GLY A 40 17.65 4.10 -5.32
CA GLY A 40 19.11 3.97 -5.24
C GLY A 40 19.74 5.28 -4.79
N ASP A 41 21.04 5.29 -4.60
CA ASP A 41 21.88 6.46 -4.28
C ASP A 41 21.23 7.47 -3.32
N GLU A 42 21.17 7.07 -2.03
CA GLU A 42 20.64 7.92 -0.97
C GLU A 42 21.60 9.08 -0.64
N THR A 43 21.03 10.25 -0.41
CA THR A 43 21.74 11.40 0.13
C THR A 43 21.13 11.79 1.47
N TRP A 44 21.94 11.77 2.52
CA TRP A 44 21.53 12.16 3.87
C TRP A 44 21.85 13.62 4.15
N SER A 45 20.87 14.34 4.70
CA SER A 45 21.05 15.70 5.25
C SER A 45 20.95 15.67 6.76
N ALA A 46 22.08 15.86 7.45
CA ALA A 46 22.14 15.85 8.91
C ALA A 46 21.34 17.00 9.55
N ASP A 47 21.37 18.18 8.91
CA ASP A 47 20.66 19.38 9.40
C ASP A 47 19.13 19.21 9.36
N GLY A 48 18.64 18.51 8.34
CA GLY A 48 17.21 18.27 8.15
C GLY A 48 16.72 16.92 8.65
N GLN A 49 17.62 16.00 9.03
CA GLN A 49 17.29 14.60 9.29
C GLN A 49 16.48 13.96 8.16
N ALA A 50 16.93 14.23 6.94
CA ALA A 50 16.20 13.94 5.72
C ALA A 50 17.02 13.09 4.75
N TYR A 51 16.33 12.25 3.99
CA TYR A 51 16.88 11.47 2.88
C TYR A 51 16.24 11.89 1.57
N THR A 52 17.05 11.93 0.52
CA THR A 52 16.62 12.04 -0.87
C THR A 52 17.30 10.97 -1.70
N PHE A 53 16.70 10.60 -2.83
CA PHE A 53 17.21 9.59 -3.73
C PHE A 53 17.46 10.21 -5.11
N SER A 54 18.67 10.06 -5.64
CA SER A 54 19.06 10.62 -6.95
C SER A 54 18.97 9.58 -8.08
N ASP A 55 19.19 8.30 -7.75
CA ASP A 55 19.08 7.21 -8.71
C ASP A 55 17.86 6.35 -8.42
N VAL A 56 16.76 6.67 -9.11
CA VAL A 56 15.49 5.93 -8.99
C VAL A 56 15.25 5.17 -10.29
N THR A 57 15.03 3.88 -10.18
CA THR A 57 14.62 3.02 -11.29
C THR A 57 13.13 2.75 -11.22
N VAL A 58 12.42 3.00 -12.33
CA VAL A 58 10.99 2.75 -12.46
C VAL A 58 10.73 1.94 -13.72
N SER A 59 9.94 0.89 -13.59
CA SER A 59 9.48 0.07 -14.72
C SER A 59 8.10 -0.49 -14.40
N PHE A 60 7.15 -0.30 -15.32
CA PHE A 60 5.82 -0.89 -15.25
C PHE A 60 5.51 -1.62 -16.56
N LYS A 61 4.74 -2.71 -16.46
CA LYS A 61 4.32 -3.52 -17.60
C LYS A 61 3.22 -2.90 -18.45
N SER A 62 2.43 -2.03 -17.86
CA SER A 62 1.28 -1.42 -18.52
C SER A 62 1.12 0.04 -18.18
N ASP A 63 0.22 0.72 -18.90
CA ASP A 63 -0.13 2.11 -18.65
C ASP A 63 -0.96 2.29 -17.37
N GLN A 64 -1.61 1.22 -16.91
CA GLN A 64 -2.30 1.22 -15.62
C GLN A 64 -1.28 0.99 -14.50
N LYS A 65 -1.12 1.98 -13.64
CA LYS A 65 -0.09 1.97 -12.61
C LYS A 65 -0.67 2.24 -11.23
N ILE A 66 -0.22 1.44 -10.29
CA ILE A 66 -0.46 1.65 -8.86
C ILE A 66 0.88 1.64 -8.18
N PHE A 67 1.18 2.67 -7.41
CA PHE A 67 2.31 2.63 -6.49
C PHE A 67 1.95 3.26 -5.15
N CYS A 68 2.54 2.73 -4.11
CA CYS A 68 2.39 3.20 -2.75
C CYS A 68 3.76 3.52 -2.17
N ILE A 69 3.83 4.62 -1.44
CA ILE A 69 4.97 4.97 -0.58
C ILE A 69 4.48 4.89 0.86
N SER A 70 5.25 4.28 1.74
CA SER A 70 4.99 4.30 3.18
C SER A 70 6.27 4.41 3.97
N VAL A 71 6.21 5.10 5.12
CA VAL A 71 7.28 5.22 6.09
C VAL A 71 6.74 4.83 7.45
N ASP A 72 7.45 3.94 8.15
CA ASP A 72 7.04 3.46 9.46
C ASP A 72 7.73 4.21 10.62
N ASN A 73 7.44 3.77 11.84
CA ASN A 73 8.12 4.19 13.08
C ASN A 73 8.23 5.72 13.26
N GLY A 74 7.18 6.45 12.91
CA GLY A 74 7.10 7.90 13.10
C GLY A 74 7.85 8.71 12.05
N GLY A 75 8.44 8.06 11.04
CA GLY A 75 8.96 8.74 9.85
C GLY A 75 7.83 9.34 9.01
N TYR A 76 8.21 10.23 8.14
CA TYR A 76 7.28 10.86 7.20
C TYR A 76 8.03 11.30 5.95
N PHE A 77 7.29 11.69 4.93
CA PHE A 77 7.86 12.31 3.74
C PHE A 77 7.06 13.53 3.31
N LYS A 78 7.70 14.39 2.54
CA LYS A 78 7.07 15.54 1.90
C LYS A 78 7.19 15.42 0.39
N LEU A 79 6.10 15.78 -0.27
CA LEU A 79 6.01 15.77 -1.72
C LEU A 79 6.67 17.03 -2.31
N PRO A 80 7.07 17.00 -3.60
CA PRO A 80 7.49 18.22 -4.29
C PRO A 80 6.32 19.22 -4.35
N LYS A 81 6.64 20.51 -4.29
CA LYS A 81 5.63 21.59 -4.37
C LYS A 81 4.78 21.54 -5.64
N LYS A 82 5.36 21.05 -6.73
CA LYS A 82 4.66 20.80 -7.99
C LYS A 82 4.69 19.30 -8.25
N ILE A 83 3.53 18.67 -8.24
CA ILE A 83 3.37 17.27 -8.59
C ILE A 83 3.03 17.19 -10.07
N ASP A 84 3.85 16.47 -10.83
CA ASP A 84 3.66 16.21 -12.25
C ASP A 84 3.62 14.70 -12.50
N LEU A 85 2.46 14.11 -12.29
CA LEU A 85 2.16 12.70 -12.54
C LEU A 85 1.17 12.53 -13.69
N GLY A 86 1.22 13.41 -14.68
CA GLY A 86 0.39 13.35 -15.89
C GLY A 86 -1.06 13.79 -15.64
N ASN A 87 -1.90 13.56 -16.66
CA ASN A 87 -3.32 13.84 -16.55
C ASN A 87 -4.00 12.62 -15.92
N MET A 88 -4.34 12.73 -14.66
CA MET A 88 -5.21 11.78 -13.98
C MET A 88 -6.64 12.00 -14.47
N SER A 89 -6.98 11.42 -15.61
CA SER A 89 -8.18 11.77 -16.38
C SER A 89 -9.35 10.77 -16.22
N SER A 90 -9.08 9.61 -15.68
CA SER A 90 -10.10 8.60 -15.38
C SER A 90 -10.74 8.89 -14.01
N SER A 91 -12.02 8.57 -13.85
CA SER A 91 -12.71 8.69 -12.55
C SER A 91 -12.16 7.76 -11.48
N SER A 92 -11.36 6.77 -11.88
CA SER A 92 -10.62 5.88 -10.97
C SER A 92 -9.22 6.37 -10.62
N ASP A 93 -8.68 7.33 -11.39
CA ASP A 93 -7.36 7.90 -11.13
C ASP A 93 -7.40 8.77 -9.88
N ARG A 94 -6.46 8.58 -8.96
CA ARG A 94 -6.43 9.32 -7.71
C ARG A 94 -5.07 9.27 -7.02
N MET A 95 -4.87 10.25 -6.17
CA MET A 95 -3.74 10.34 -5.25
C MET A 95 -4.28 10.55 -3.85
N ASN A 96 -4.06 9.60 -2.99
CA ASN A 96 -4.54 9.59 -1.62
C ASN A 96 -3.38 9.40 -0.64
N GLY A 97 -3.48 9.96 0.55
CA GLY A 97 -2.45 9.77 1.55
C GLY A 97 -2.96 9.82 2.98
N LEU A 98 -2.14 9.29 3.88
CA LEU A 98 -2.26 9.45 5.32
C LEU A 98 -1.20 10.41 5.79
N THR A 99 -1.59 11.44 6.52
CA THR A 99 -0.66 12.36 7.15
C THR A 99 0.02 11.71 8.34
N LYS A 100 1.12 12.29 8.80
CA LYS A 100 1.81 11.88 10.03
C LYS A 100 0.89 11.93 11.27
N SER A 101 -0.10 12.82 11.28
CA SER A 101 -1.13 12.89 12.34
C SER A 101 -2.14 11.75 12.28
N GLY A 102 -2.13 10.94 11.23
CA GLY A 102 -3.12 9.89 10.98
C GLY A 102 -4.41 10.41 10.37
N GLU A 103 -4.44 11.62 9.86
CA GLU A 103 -5.56 12.14 9.08
C GLU A 103 -5.44 11.69 7.63
N TYR A 104 -6.58 11.43 7.00
CA TYR A 104 -6.63 11.08 5.59
C TYR A 104 -6.78 12.34 4.73
N THR A 105 -6.10 12.36 3.60
CA THR A 105 -6.25 13.39 2.59
C THR A 105 -6.56 12.78 1.22
N SER A 106 -7.58 13.30 0.56
CA SER A 106 -7.98 12.90 -0.80
C SER A 106 -7.29 13.72 -1.89
N SER A 107 -6.64 14.82 -1.50
CA SER A 107 -5.85 15.67 -2.40
C SER A 107 -4.52 15.97 -1.72
N LEU A 108 -3.42 15.62 -2.36
CA LEU A 108 -2.08 15.77 -1.80
C LEU A 108 -1.49 17.11 -2.16
N SER A 109 -0.81 17.73 -1.21
CA SER A 109 -0.02 18.95 -1.41
C SER A 109 1.43 18.75 -0.98
N GLY A 110 2.33 19.62 -1.47
CA GLY A 110 3.75 19.56 -1.14
C GLY A 110 4.12 19.96 0.28
N ASP A 111 3.19 20.51 1.06
CA ASP A 111 3.46 20.99 2.42
C ASP A 111 3.05 19.95 3.50
N GLU A 112 2.34 18.92 3.11
CA GLU A 112 1.86 17.89 4.04
C GLU A 112 2.96 16.92 4.45
N GLU A 113 2.98 16.55 5.73
CA GLU A 113 3.81 15.47 6.26
C GLU A 113 3.03 14.16 6.15
N LEU A 114 3.44 13.31 5.22
CA LEU A 114 2.74 12.07 4.90
C LEU A 114 3.45 10.87 5.48
N SER A 115 2.73 9.96 6.10
CA SER A 115 3.24 8.65 6.51
C SER A 115 3.01 7.59 5.43
N SER A 116 2.00 7.79 4.57
CA SER A 116 1.71 6.89 3.46
C SER A 116 0.98 7.63 2.35
N MET A 117 1.22 7.24 1.10
CA MET A 117 0.43 7.66 -0.06
C MET A 117 0.24 6.54 -1.05
N THR A 118 -0.86 6.60 -1.79
CA THR A 118 -1.15 5.72 -2.91
C THR A 118 -1.48 6.57 -4.13
N VAL A 119 -0.86 6.23 -5.25
CA VAL A 119 -1.17 6.78 -6.56
C VAL A 119 -1.76 5.68 -7.43
N ILE A 120 -2.88 5.95 -8.04
CA ILE A 120 -3.56 5.08 -9.01
C ILE A 120 -3.78 5.94 -10.26
N GLY A 121 -3.22 5.54 -11.38
CA GLY A 121 -3.32 6.32 -12.61
C GLY A 121 -3.09 5.52 -13.87
N SER A 122 -3.73 5.96 -14.96
CA SER A 122 -3.71 5.30 -16.26
C SER A 122 -2.75 5.91 -17.27
N ASP A 123 -2.41 7.18 -17.12
CA ASP A 123 -1.62 7.94 -18.10
C ASP A 123 -0.31 8.50 -17.52
N ILE A 124 0.24 7.82 -16.53
CA ILE A 124 1.47 8.22 -15.88
C ILE A 124 2.64 7.49 -16.52
N THR A 125 3.66 8.22 -17.01
CA THR A 125 4.87 7.60 -17.55
C THR A 125 5.84 7.18 -16.44
N ASP A 126 6.68 6.19 -16.70
CA ASP A 126 7.73 5.76 -15.78
C ASP A 126 8.70 6.90 -15.46
N GLU A 127 9.00 7.76 -16.45
CA GLU A 127 9.86 8.93 -16.27
C GLU A 127 9.22 9.98 -15.35
N GLN A 128 7.90 10.19 -15.42
CA GLN A 128 7.19 11.06 -14.48
C GLN A 128 7.24 10.55 -13.05
N ILE A 129 7.06 9.24 -12.86
CA ILE A 129 7.18 8.63 -11.53
C ILE A 129 8.61 8.75 -11.01
N LYS A 130 9.61 8.48 -11.85
CA LYS A 130 11.02 8.66 -11.50
C LYS A 130 11.31 10.11 -11.07
N ASN A 131 10.93 11.08 -11.89
CA ASN A 131 11.13 12.49 -11.60
C ASN A 131 10.39 12.95 -10.33
N PHE A 132 9.23 12.40 -10.07
CA PHE A 132 8.48 12.65 -8.85
C PHE A 132 9.23 12.09 -7.62
N LEU A 133 9.63 10.82 -7.65
CA LEU A 133 10.29 10.15 -6.53
C LEU A 133 11.65 10.77 -6.17
N THR A 134 12.42 11.25 -7.15
CA THR A 134 13.70 11.96 -6.90
C THR A 134 13.52 13.29 -6.18
N GLN A 135 12.30 13.85 -6.15
CA GLN A 135 11.98 15.10 -5.46
C GLN A 135 11.28 14.89 -4.11
N VAL A 136 10.89 13.66 -3.79
CA VAL A 136 10.30 13.33 -2.48
C VAL A 136 11.40 13.39 -1.43
N VAL A 137 11.12 14.05 -0.31
CA VAL A 137 12.04 14.15 0.83
C VAL A 137 11.51 13.35 1.99
N PHE A 138 12.28 12.38 2.43
CA PHE A 138 11.94 11.48 3.54
C PHE A 138 12.61 11.96 4.84
N TYR A 139 11.86 11.98 5.92
CA TYR A 139 12.31 12.44 7.24
C TYR A 139 12.23 11.31 8.26
N THR A 140 13.21 11.21 9.12
CA THR A 140 13.24 10.20 10.18
C THR A 140 12.19 10.43 11.27
N GLY A 141 11.69 11.65 11.42
CA GLY A 141 10.69 11.98 12.45
C GLY A 141 11.17 11.84 13.90
N THR A 142 12.37 11.35 14.13
CA THR A 142 12.96 11.17 15.46
C THR A 142 14.47 11.39 15.43
N THR A 143 15.01 11.92 16.52
CA THR A 143 16.46 12.02 16.77
C THR A 143 17.03 10.75 17.38
N ASP A 144 16.19 9.82 17.81
CA ASP A 144 16.62 8.56 18.38
C ASP A 144 17.14 7.61 17.29
N GLN A 145 18.45 7.49 17.21
CA GLN A 145 19.13 6.64 16.21
C GLN A 145 18.95 5.12 16.49
N THR A 146 18.33 4.73 17.59
CA THR A 146 18.00 3.33 17.85
C THR A 146 16.70 2.89 17.15
N VAL A 147 15.85 3.84 16.77
CA VAL A 147 14.61 3.58 16.05
C VAL A 147 14.93 3.34 14.59
N LYS A 148 14.73 2.12 14.13
CA LYS A 148 14.82 1.78 12.70
C LYS A 148 13.55 2.19 11.99
N GLN A 149 13.72 2.89 10.90
CA GLN A 149 12.62 3.26 10.01
C GLN A 149 12.72 2.46 8.71
N THR A 150 11.57 2.14 8.17
CA THR A 150 11.48 1.46 6.88
C THR A 150 10.74 2.37 5.91
N ILE A 151 11.39 2.68 4.78
CA ILE A 151 10.75 3.31 3.63
C ILE A 151 10.39 2.19 2.68
N SER A 152 9.10 2.07 2.37
CA SER A 152 8.61 1.08 1.43
C SER A 152 8.00 1.78 0.22
N VAL A 153 8.43 1.36 -0.98
CA VAL A 153 7.80 1.75 -2.24
C VAL A 153 7.36 0.49 -2.95
N VAL A 154 6.07 0.38 -3.22
CA VAL A 154 5.47 -0.83 -3.80
C VAL A 154 4.73 -0.46 -5.07
N ALA A 155 4.91 -1.24 -6.13
CA ALA A 155 4.37 -0.97 -7.46
C ALA A 155 3.64 -2.19 -8.03
N ASN A 156 2.61 -1.93 -8.83
CA ASN A 156 1.88 -2.95 -9.59
C ASN A 156 1.25 -2.35 -10.85
N SER A 157 1.27 -3.11 -11.94
CA SER A 157 0.61 -2.80 -13.20
C SER A 157 -0.75 -3.49 -13.29
N CYS A 158 -1.77 -2.90 -12.71
CA CYS A 158 -3.13 -3.40 -12.83
C CYS A 158 -4.16 -2.28 -12.86
N SER A 159 -5.30 -2.56 -13.46
CA SER A 159 -6.47 -1.69 -13.38
C SER A 159 -7.35 -2.09 -12.22
N LEU A 160 -7.70 -1.16 -11.36
CA LEU A 160 -8.73 -1.42 -10.37
C LEU A 160 -10.10 -1.60 -11.04
N PRO A 161 -10.94 -2.51 -10.53
CA PRO A 161 -12.21 -2.87 -11.21
C PRO A 161 -13.18 -1.69 -11.37
N ASP A 162 -13.19 -0.76 -10.44
CA ASP A 162 -14.10 0.39 -10.39
C ASP A 162 -13.69 1.44 -9.36
N GLY A 163 -14.46 2.51 -9.24
CA GLY A 163 -14.26 3.57 -8.26
C GLY A 163 -14.41 3.14 -6.79
N ASN A 164 -15.07 2.00 -6.54
CA ASN A 164 -15.22 1.41 -5.20
C ASN A 164 -14.06 0.47 -4.83
N SER A 165 -12.96 0.56 -5.57
CA SER A 165 -11.76 -0.22 -5.32
C SER A 165 -10.58 0.70 -5.00
N THR A 166 -9.68 0.25 -4.15
CA THR A 166 -8.45 0.98 -3.78
C THR A 166 -7.31 0.02 -3.48
N ALA A 167 -6.13 0.57 -3.27
CA ALA A 167 -4.95 -0.18 -2.85
C ALA A 167 -4.20 0.57 -1.76
N MET A 168 -3.53 -0.16 -0.88
CA MET A 168 -2.67 0.39 0.17
C MET A 168 -1.47 -0.53 0.39
N ALA A 169 -0.31 0.03 0.71
CA ALA A 169 0.84 -0.76 1.13
C ALA A 169 0.77 -1.01 2.64
N ILE A 170 0.87 -2.28 3.03
CA ILE A 170 0.96 -2.72 4.43
C ILE A 170 2.12 -3.71 4.51
N ASP A 171 3.05 -3.47 5.43
CA ASP A 171 4.25 -4.30 5.62
C ASP A 171 5.02 -4.56 4.30
N GLY A 172 5.15 -3.53 3.47
CA GLY A 172 5.85 -3.60 2.20
C GLY A 172 5.15 -4.44 1.12
N LYS A 173 3.86 -4.73 1.28
CA LYS A 173 3.04 -5.46 0.30
C LYS A 173 1.84 -4.62 -0.11
N LEU A 174 1.46 -4.74 -1.37
CA LEU A 174 0.26 -4.10 -1.89
C LEU A 174 -0.98 -4.94 -1.56
N HIS A 175 -1.92 -4.33 -0.86
CA HIS A 175 -3.23 -4.88 -0.55
C HIS A 175 -4.27 -4.18 -1.41
N PHE A 176 -5.16 -4.95 -2.02
CA PHE A 176 -6.25 -4.44 -2.84
C PHE A 176 -7.57 -4.60 -2.08
N TYR A 177 -8.39 -3.56 -2.11
CA TYR A 177 -9.67 -3.51 -1.42
C TYR A 177 -10.78 -3.13 -2.39
N LYS A 178 -11.93 -3.73 -2.21
CA LYS A 178 -13.15 -3.39 -2.92
C LYS A 178 -14.31 -3.30 -1.95
N TYR A 179 -15.02 -2.19 -1.98
CA TYR A 179 -16.30 -2.05 -1.32
C TYR A 179 -17.40 -2.64 -2.21
N VAL A 180 -18.18 -3.55 -1.66
CA VAL A 180 -19.29 -4.20 -2.37
C VAL A 180 -20.58 -3.92 -1.62
N GLU A 181 -21.49 -3.21 -2.28
CA GLU A 181 -22.82 -2.96 -1.77
C GLU A 181 -23.72 -4.18 -1.96
N PHE A 182 -24.47 -4.53 -0.92
CA PHE A 182 -25.56 -5.48 -1.05
C PHE A 182 -26.79 -4.75 -1.61
N PRO A 183 -27.62 -5.43 -2.45
CA PRO A 183 -28.88 -4.84 -2.93
C PRO A 183 -29.75 -4.39 -1.75
N SER A 184 -30.25 -3.17 -1.83
CA SER A 184 -31.13 -2.60 -0.81
C SER A 184 -32.41 -3.41 -0.71
N GLY A 185 -32.81 -3.76 0.51
CA GLY A 185 -34.04 -4.55 0.79
C GLY A 185 -33.83 -6.05 0.88
N ASP A 186 -32.60 -6.53 0.70
CA ASP A 186 -32.29 -7.94 0.87
C ASP A 186 -31.92 -8.23 2.34
N ASN A 187 -32.81 -8.92 3.03
CA ASN A 187 -32.55 -9.41 4.40
C ASN A 187 -31.44 -10.47 4.46
N THR A 188 -30.81 -10.81 3.33
CA THR A 188 -29.71 -11.78 3.23
C THR A 188 -28.33 -11.17 3.43
N SER A 189 -28.21 -9.84 3.61
CA SER A 189 -26.95 -9.17 3.88
C SER A 189 -26.42 -9.50 5.28
N THR A 190 -25.96 -10.71 5.45
CA THR A 190 -25.35 -11.20 6.69
C THR A 190 -23.83 -11.29 6.54
N TRP A 191 -23.11 -11.29 7.65
CA TRP A 191 -21.67 -11.56 7.65
C TRP A 191 -21.32 -12.85 6.91
N ALA A 192 -22.11 -13.91 7.11
CA ALA A 192 -21.87 -15.20 6.46
C ALA A 192 -22.01 -15.11 4.93
N THR A 193 -22.98 -14.32 4.45
CA THR A 193 -23.15 -14.08 3.01
C THR A 193 -21.98 -13.27 2.47
N ALA A 194 -21.61 -12.17 3.13
CA ALA A 194 -20.47 -11.33 2.75
C ALA A 194 -19.16 -12.14 2.70
N TYR A 195 -18.93 -13.01 3.70
CA TYR A 195 -17.77 -13.89 3.73
C TYR A 195 -17.74 -14.88 2.55
N LYS A 196 -18.88 -15.49 2.21
CA LYS A 196 -18.98 -16.41 1.07
C LYS A 196 -18.73 -15.68 -0.27
N GLU A 197 -19.29 -14.50 -0.44
CA GLU A 197 -19.11 -13.71 -1.68
C GLU A 197 -17.67 -13.20 -1.81
N ALA A 198 -17.07 -12.72 -0.72
CA ALA A 198 -15.66 -12.32 -0.73
C ALA A 198 -14.73 -13.46 -1.14
N LYS A 199 -15.00 -14.69 -0.66
CA LYS A 199 -14.22 -15.89 -1.04
C LYS A 199 -14.37 -16.32 -2.50
N LYS A 200 -15.43 -15.92 -3.17
CA LYS A 200 -15.64 -16.19 -4.60
C LYS A 200 -14.94 -15.17 -5.48
N SER A 201 -14.64 -13.99 -4.95
CA SER A 201 -14.00 -12.95 -5.71
C SER A 201 -12.57 -13.33 -6.07
N VAL A 202 -12.14 -12.91 -7.23
CA VAL A 202 -10.77 -13.08 -7.72
C VAL A 202 -10.35 -11.76 -8.35
N PHE A 203 -9.15 -11.29 -8.03
CA PHE A 203 -8.54 -10.13 -8.64
C PHE A 203 -7.07 -10.42 -8.90
N GLU A 204 -6.61 -10.24 -10.14
CA GLU A 204 -5.22 -10.52 -10.59
C GLU A 204 -4.73 -11.93 -10.16
N GLY A 205 -5.60 -12.93 -10.22
CA GLY A 205 -5.30 -14.29 -9.79
C GLY A 205 -5.29 -14.53 -8.27
N LEU A 206 -5.47 -13.48 -7.47
CA LEU A 206 -5.57 -13.55 -6.02
C LEU A 206 -7.00 -13.83 -5.59
N LYS A 207 -7.17 -14.72 -4.63
CA LYS A 207 -8.48 -14.99 -4.02
C LYS A 207 -8.84 -13.91 -3.01
N GLY A 208 -10.07 -13.42 -3.10
CA GLY A 208 -10.61 -12.47 -2.16
C GLY A 208 -10.96 -13.08 -0.80
N TYR A 209 -11.05 -12.22 0.19
CA TYR A 209 -11.53 -12.49 1.54
C TYR A 209 -12.13 -11.21 2.14
N LEU A 210 -12.93 -11.32 3.19
CA LEU A 210 -13.36 -10.14 3.93
C LEU A 210 -12.14 -9.45 4.56
N ALA A 211 -12.00 -8.16 4.32
CA ALA A 211 -10.87 -7.39 4.81
C ALA A 211 -10.72 -7.49 6.32
N THR A 212 -9.53 -7.80 6.78
CA THR A 212 -9.17 -7.75 8.20
C THR A 212 -8.38 -6.47 8.43
N ILE A 213 -9.00 -5.53 9.12
CA ILE A 213 -8.37 -4.24 9.43
C ILE A 213 -7.43 -4.44 10.62
N THR A 214 -6.16 -4.14 10.44
CA THR A 214 -5.09 -4.41 11.40
C THR A 214 -4.54 -3.17 12.08
N SER A 215 -4.85 -1.99 11.57
CA SER A 215 -4.39 -0.72 12.12
C SER A 215 -5.43 0.39 11.96
N GLU A 216 -5.33 1.41 12.81
CA GLU A 216 -6.15 2.61 12.71
C GLU A 216 -5.91 3.37 11.39
N ASN A 217 -4.69 3.36 10.89
CA ASN A 217 -4.34 3.97 9.61
C ASN A 217 -5.01 3.26 8.44
N GLU A 218 -5.05 1.93 8.46
CA GLU A 218 -5.77 1.13 7.46
C GLU A 218 -7.27 1.46 7.49
N GLU A 219 -7.87 1.52 8.69
CA GLU A 219 -9.28 1.88 8.87
C GLU A 219 -9.59 3.25 8.28
N LYS A 220 -8.83 4.28 8.67
CA LYS A 220 -9.00 5.66 8.18
C LYS A 220 -8.85 5.75 6.67
N TYR A 221 -7.84 5.08 6.13
CA TYR A 221 -7.60 5.04 4.69
C TYR A 221 -8.79 4.42 3.94
N LEU A 222 -9.25 3.24 4.35
CA LEU A 222 -10.34 2.53 3.69
C LEU A 222 -11.67 3.28 3.81
N TYR A 223 -11.98 3.79 4.99
CA TYR A 223 -13.18 4.58 5.21
C TYR A 223 -13.27 5.77 4.25
N SER A 224 -12.19 6.53 4.11
CA SER A 224 -12.19 7.74 3.32
C SER A 224 -12.01 7.48 1.82
N SER A 225 -11.21 6.48 1.43
CA SER A 225 -10.92 6.20 0.02
C SER A 225 -12.03 5.46 -0.70
N LEU A 226 -12.83 4.68 0.02
CA LEU A 226 -13.93 3.89 -0.54
C LEU A 226 -15.30 4.54 -0.33
N GLY A 227 -15.38 5.66 0.41
CA GLY A 227 -16.63 6.33 0.71
C GLY A 227 -17.61 5.44 1.50
N CYS A 228 -17.11 4.35 2.11
CA CYS A 228 -17.95 3.46 2.88
C CYS A 228 -18.31 4.12 4.20
N ASP A 229 -19.59 4.47 4.36
CA ASP A 229 -20.12 4.77 5.65
C ASP A 229 -20.15 3.50 6.51
N LEU A 230 -19.91 3.65 7.73
CA LEU A 230 -19.64 2.77 8.88
C LEU A 230 -20.33 1.39 8.98
N GLN A 231 -20.94 0.82 7.95
CA GLN A 231 -21.72 -0.42 8.03
C GLN A 231 -21.20 -1.56 7.14
N ALA A 232 -19.92 -1.59 6.84
CA ALA A 232 -19.33 -2.67 6.08
C ALA A 232 -19.04 -3.91 6.97
N TRP A 233 -19.30 -5.10 6.42
CA TRP A 233 -18.85 -6.35 7.02
C TRP A 233 -17.35 -6.51 6.81
N ILE A 234 -16.61 -6.76 7.90
CA ILE A 234 -15.16 -7.02 7.89
C ILE A 234 -14.85 -8.44 8.35
N GLY A 235 -13.64 -8.92 8.09
CA GLY A 235 -13.21 -10.31 8.28
C GLY A 235 -12.91 -10.74 9.71
N GLY A 236 -13.09 -9.86 10.70
CA GLY A 236 -12.91 -10.22 12.11
C GLY A 236 -14.00 -11.17 12.58
N ALA A 237 -13.62 -12.43 12.86
CA ALA A 237 -14.51 -13.39 13.51
C ALA A 237 -13.79 -13.99 14.71
N ARG A 238 -14.44 -13.94 15.87
CA ARG A 238 -13.99 -14.69 17.03
C ARG A 238 -14.55 -16.11 16.94
N THR A 239 -13.67 -17.08 16.78
CA THR A 239 -14.04 -18.47 16.99
C THR A 239 -14.19 -18.67 18.49
N LEU A 240 -15.42 -18.76 18.98
CA LEU A 240 -15.63 -19.34 20.31
C LEU A 240 -15.23 -20.80 20.23
N LEU A 241 -14.32 -21.24 21.10
CA LEU A 241 -14.16 -22.65 21.38
C LEU A 241 -15.57 -23.20 21.68
N PRO A 242 -15.96 -24.34 21.08
CA PRO A 242 -17.30 -24.84 21.21
C PRO A 242 -17.60 -25.06 22.69
N ARG A 243 -18.46 -24.23 23.22
CA ARG A 243 -19.12 -24.47 24.49
C ARG A 243 -20.48 -24.98 24.12
N ASP A 244 -20.62 -26.31 24.18
CA ASP A 244 -21.87 -27.08 24.12
C ASP A 244 -23.03 -26.42 23.31
N GLY A 245 -23.04 -26.67 22.00
CA GLY A 245 -24.28 -26.56 21.23
C GLY A 245 -24.62 -25.15 20.67
N TYR A 246 -23.74 -24.18 20.73
CA TYR A 246 -23.96 -22.87 20.11
C TYR A 246 -23.06 -22.64 18.90
N ASP A 247 -23.61 -22.76 17.70
CA ASP A 247 -23.05 -22.24 16.46
C ASP A 247 -23.20 -20.70 16.40
N GLY A 248 -22.57 -20.01 17.31
CA GLY A 248 -22.65 -18.55 17.41
C GLY A 248 -21.33 -17.85 17.13
N PHE A 249 -21.28 -17.07 16.08
CA PHE A 249 -20.21 -16.10 15.83
C PHE A 249 -20.42 -14.89 16.74
N VAL A 250 -19.48 -14.60 17.60
CA VAL A 250 -19.46 -13.37 18.41
C VAL A 250 -18.54 -12.35 17.75
N ARG A 251 -19.06 -11.14 17.57
CA ARG A 251 -18.27 -9.99 17.08
C ARG A 251 -17.20 -9.65 18.12
N ASP A 252 -15.95 -9.61 17.71
CA ASP A 252 -14.88 -9.00 18.49
C ASP A 252 -14.65 -7.60 17.91
N TYR A 253 -15.03 -6.59 18.68
CA TYR A 253 -14.62 -5.22 18.44
C TYR A 253 -13.35 -5.01 19.25
N ARG A 254 -12.20 -4.91 18.59
CA ARG A 254 -10.97 -4.39 19.17
C ARG A 254 -10.73 -3.00 18.68
#